data_1d9860a91d0a99d65be680ea7b571b0c
#
_entry.id   1d9860a91d0a99d65be680ea7b571b0c
#
_cell.length_a   1.000
_cell.length_b   1.000
_cell.length_c   1.000
_cell.angle_alpha   90.00
_cell.angle_beta   90.00
_cell.angle_gamma   90.00
#
_symmetry.space_group_name_H-M   'P 1'
#
loop_
_entity.id
_entity.type
_entity.pdbx_description
1 polymer ?
#
loop_
_entity_poly.entity_id
_entity_poly.type
_entity_poly.pdbx_seq_one_letter_code
_entity_poly.pdbx_strand_id
1 'polypeptide(L)'
;MSLLSSFKKRSILDAAIKQVAQARKSEAGKAEQLYKSAYQGFASVIADNLMFSDALYHWGFALLHEARADSSIDAAIEKYEDAISKFSFCLLTNPNYLGAAIDGGVAFMELARLSPDEGKSGLYGLAEDFFEKANKIQKDSAAYNLACIYALRGDQDACLQALQQAKERGSLPDIGNILEDVDLDNVKQAQWFVDFMEALKSRPEPAREKLSDVEINSEPKFKLKKSENFDYYASDK
;
A
#
# COMPACT_ATOMS: atom_id res chain seq x y z
N MET A 1 3.40 19.63 27.50
CA MET A 1 2.86 18.26 27.54
C MET A 1 3.89 17.33 28.16
N SER A 2 3.48 16.42 29.04
CA SER A 2 4.39 15.52 29.75
C SER A 2 4.88 14.40 28.83
N LEU A 3 6.18 14.04 28.94
CA LEU A 3 6.79 12.87 28.26
C LEU A 3 5.97 11.58 28.52
N LEU A 4 5.42 11.41 29.70
CA LEU A 4 4.54 10.29 30.06
C LEU A 4 3.26 10.21 29.21
N SER A 5 2.67 11.36 28.83
CA SER A 5 1.51 11.41 27.93
C SER A 5 1.87 10.91 26.53
N SER A 6 3.02 11.29 26.01
CA SER A 6 3.52 10.85 24.70
C SER A 6 3.77 9.34 24.66
N PHE A 7 4.42 8.78 25.68
CA PHE A 7 4.65 7.32 25.78
C PHE A 7 3.35 6.51 25.83
N LYS A 8 2.35 6.98 26.61
CA LYS A 8 1.06 6.33 26.69
C LYS A 8 0.34 6.28 25.33
N LYS A 9 0.38 7.38 24.57
CA LYS A 9 -0.24 7.47 23.24
C LYS A 9 0.47 6.57 22.23
N ARG A 10 1.80 6.51 22.26
CA ARG A 10 2.57 5.57 21.45
C ARG A 10 2.15 4.13 21.72
N SER A 11 2.02 3.76 22.99
CA SER A 11 1.57 2.42 23.38
C SER A 11 0.16 2.11 22.89
N ILE A 12 -0.77 3.08 22.89
CA ILE A 12 -2.13 2.91 22.35
C ILE A 12 -2.07 2.71 20.83
N LEU A 13 -1.29 3.50 20.11
CA LEU A 13 -1.11 3.37 18.67
C LEU A 13 -0.53 1.99 18.31
N ASP A 14 0.55 1.59 18.97
CA ASP A 14 1.20 0.29 18.74
C ASP A 14 0.25 -0.89 19.04
N ALA A 15 -0.61 -0.76 20.07
CA ALA A 15 -1.63 -1.76 20.39
C ALA A 15 -2.69 -1.84 19.27
N ALA A 16 -3.18 -0.70 18.78
CA ALA A 16 -4.16 -0.64 17.71
C ALA A 16 -3.59 -1.25 16.40
N ILE A 17 -2.34 -0.95 16.04
CA ILE A 17 -1.66 -1.55 14.88
C ILE A 17 -1.58 -3.07 15.02
N LYS A 18 -1.23 -3.58 16.20
CA LYS A 18 -1.20 -5.03 16.46
C LYS A 18 -2.57 -5.67 16.32
N GLN A 19 -3.64 -4.99 16.76
CA GLN A 19 -5.01 -5.49 16.60
C GLN A 19 -5.39 -5.58 15.12
N VAL A 20 -5.03 -4.61 14.28
CA VAL A 20 -5.22 -4.69 12.82
C VAL A 20 -4.49 -5.89 12.23
N ALA A 21 -3.22 -6.09 12.57
CA ALA A 21 -2.44 -7.23 12.10
C ALA A 21 -3.03 -8.59 12.54
N GLN A 22 -3.67 -8.65 13.70
CA GLN A 22 -4.40 -9.84 14.17
C GLN A 22 -5.74 -10.00 13.45
N ALA A 23 -6.48 -8.90 13.23
CA ALA A 23 -7.76 -8.92 12.53
C ALA A 23 -7.65 -9.54 11.14
N ARG A 24 -6.64 -9.13 10.36
CA ARG A 24 -6.34 -9.64 9.01
C ARG A 24 -6.09 -11.15 8.95
N LYS A 25 -5.78 -11.79 10.07
CA LYS A 25 -5.52 -13.24 10.18
C LYS A 25 -6.61 -13.98 10.94
N SER A 26 -7.71 -13.32 11.29
CA SER A 26 -8.77 -13.85 12.12
C SER A 26 -10.02 -14.14 11.30
N GLU A 27 -10.86 -15.07 11.78
CA GLU A 27 -12.20 -15.28 11.23
C GLU A 27 -13.09 -14.04 11.44
N ALA A 28 -14.10 -13.86 10.57
CA ALA A 28 -14.90 -12.65 10.42
C ALA A 28 -15.38 -12.02 11.76
N GLY A 29 -16.04 -12.79 12.63
CA GLY A 29 -16.57 -12.25 13.89
C GLY A 29 -15.50 -11.77 14.88
N LYS A 30 -14.32 -12.41 14.89
CA LYS A 30 -13.18 -11.98 15.69
C LYS A 30 -12.47 -10.78 15.03
N ALA A 31 -12.36 -10.79 13.71
CA ALA A 31 -11.78 -9.70 12.95
C ALA A 31 -12.53 -8.39 13.19
N GLU A 32 -13.86 -8.40 13.12
CA GLU A 32 -14.72 -7.24 13.39
C GLU A 32 -14.46 -6.62 14.78
N GLN A 33 -14.40 -7.45 15.83
CA GLN A 33 -14.10 -6.96 17.17
C GLN A 33 -12.73 -6.31 17.30
N LEU A 34 -11.72 -6.89 16.62
CA LEU A 34 -10.35 -6.36 16.61
C LEU A 34 -10.26 -5.04 15.84
N TYR A 35 -10.91 -4.92 14.67
CA TYR A 35 -10.99 -3.66 13.93
C TYR A 35 -11.69 -2.58 14.75
N LYS A 36 -12.84 -2.87 15.36
CA LYS A 36 -13.57 -1.92 16.21
C LYS A 36 -12.71 -1.42 17.38
N SER A 37 -11.98 -2.31 18.03
CA SER A 37 -11.05 -1.94 19.12
C SER A 37 -9.88 -1.07 18.60
N ALA A 38 -9.31 -1.41 17.43
CA ALA A 38 -8.26 -0.63 16.81
C ALA A 38 -8.72 0.80 16.46
N TYR A 39 -9.93 0.96 15.91
CA TYR A 39 -10.51 2.27 15.59
C TYR A 39 -10.67 3.15 16.81
N GLN A 40 -11.12 2.59 17.96
CA GLN A 40 -11.16 3.33 19.22
C GLN A 40 -9.77 3.78 19.67
N GLY A 41 -8.76 2.93 19.49
CA GLY A 41 -7.36 3.27 19.74
C GLY A 41 -6.88 4.42 18.88
N PHE A 42 -7.07 4.36 17.56
CA PHE A 42 -6.71 5.43 16.64
C PHE A 42 -7.43 6.75 16.96
N ALA A 43 -8.74 6.71 17.19
CA ALA A 43 -9.52 7.89 17.56
C ALA A 43 -8.99 8.55 18.86
N SER A 44 -8.62 7.74 19.85
CA SER A 44 -8.03 8.24 21.10
C SER A 44 -6.68 8.92 20.89
N VAL A 45 -5.85 8.43 19.95
CA VAL A 45 -4.56 9.06 19.62
C VAL A 45 -4.77 10.38 18.88
N ILE A 46 -5.70 10.43 17.94
CA ILE A 46 -6.02 11.61 17.12
C ILE A 46 -6.52 12.76 18.01
N ALA A 47 -7.37 12.47 18.99
CA ALA A 47 -7.97 13.48 19.87
C ALA A 47 -6.94 14.38 20.58
N ASP A 48 -5.70 13.90 20.80
CA ASP A 48 -4.65 14.63 21.50
C ASP A 48 -3.52 15.19 20.60
N ASN A 49 -3.67 15.08 19.28
CA ASN A 49 -2.80 15.73 18.27
C ASN A 49 -1.31 15.32 18.25
N LEU A 50 -0.87 14.28 18.98
CA LEU A 50 0.56 13.97 19.14
C LEU A 50 1.15 13.05 18.06
N MET A 51 0.32 12.25 17.41
CA MET A 51 0.75 11.30 16.34
C MET A 51 -0.34 11.23 15.28
N PHE A 52 -0.80 12.39 14.86
CA PHE A 52 -1.99 12.54 14.07
C PHE A 52 -1.88 11.81 12.72
N SER A 53 -0.80 12.06 11.99
CA SER A 53 -0.59 11.47 10.66
C SER A 53 -0.41 9.94 10.73
N ASP A 54 0.34 9.43 11.71
CA ASP A 54 0.55 7.99 11.88
C ASP A 54 -0.77 7.29 12.22
N ALA A 55 -1.57 7.86 13.13
CA ALA A 55 -2.84 7.30 13.52
C ALA A 55 -3.86 7.31 12.36
N LEU A 56 -3.90 8.40 11.58
CA LEU A 56 -4.73 8.48 10.38
C LEU A 56 -4.32 7.48 9.32
N TYR A 57 -3.02 7.35 9.05
CA TYR A 57 -2.51 6.37 8.11
C TYR A 57 -2.91 4.95 8.49
N HIS A 58 -2.62 4.53 9.73
CA HIS A 58 -2.95 3.18 10.18
C HIS A 58 -4.46 2.92 10.27
N TRP A 59 -5.27 3.95 10.53
CA TRP A 59 -6.73 3.82 10.45
C TRP A 59 -7.19 3.60 9.02
N GLY A 60 -6.72 4.41 8.06
CA GLY A 60 -7.00 4.22 6.63
C GLY A 60 -6.56 2.84 6.14
N PHE A 61 -5.36 2.40 6.54
CA PHE A 61 -4.84 1.06 6.23
C PHE A 61 -5.74 -0.06 6.78
N ALA A 62 -6.24 0.09 8.01
CA ALA A 62 -7.16 -0.88 8.60
C ALA A 62 -8.49 -0.96 7.83
N LEU A 63 -9.07 0.20 7.49
CA LEU A 63 -10.30 0.28 6.69
C LEU A 63 -10.14 -0.34 5.30
N LEU A 64 -9.02 -0.07 4.62
CA LEU A 64 -8.68 -0.66 3.31
C LEU A 64 -8.67 -2.20 3.36
N HIS A 65 -8.07 -2.77 4.39
CA HIS A 65 -8.02 -4.22 4.55
C HIS A 65 -9.33 -4.84 5.03
N GLU A 66 -10.08 -4.15 5.87
CA GLU A 66 -11.41 -4.61 6.28
C GLU A 66 -12.37 -4.59 5.09
N ALA A 67 -12.31 -3.54 4.24
CA ALA A 67 -13.12 -3.45 3.02
C ALA A 67 -12.90 -4.64 2.07
N ARG A 68 -11.64 -5.04 1.87
CA ARG A 68 -11.30 -6.21 1.03
C ARG A 68 -11.85 -7.52 1.53
N ALA A 69 -12.03 -7.66 2.83
CA ALA A 69 -12.57 -8.86 3.47
C ALA A 69 -14.09 -8.83 3.61
N ASP A 70 -14.75 -7.71 3.27
CA ASP A 70 -16.19 -7.56 3.42
C ASP A 70 -16.95 -8.32 2.33
N SER A 71 -17.99 -9.03 2.71
CA SER A 71 -18.88 -9.73 1.78
C SER A 71 -19.96 -8.84 1.16
N SER A 72 -20.22 -7.67 1.76
CA SER A 72 -21.17 -6.69 1.28
C SER A 72 -20.46 -5.62 0.45
N ILE A 73 -20.86 -5.47 -0.82
CA ILE A 73 -20.30 -4.45 -1.72
C ILE A 73 -20.55 -3.05 -1.15
N ASP A 74 -21.75 -2.75 -0.64
CA ASP A 74 -22.08 -1.43 -0.10
C ASP A 74 -21.22 -1.11 1.12
N ALA A 75 -21.05 -2.08 2.03
CA ALA A 75 -20.19 -1.90 3.20
C ALA A 75 -18.69 -1.77 2.81
N ALA A 76 -18.25 -2.45 1.78
CA ALA A 76 -16.89 -2.30 1.25
C ALA A 76 -16.67 -0.90 0.66
N ILE A 77 -17.64 -0.39 -0.12
CA ILE A 77 -17.59 0.97 -0.68
C ILE A 77 -17.46 2.01 0.42
N GLU A 78 -18.33 1.97 1.46
CA GLU A 78 -18.26 2.90 2.59
C GLU A 78 -16.88 2.88 3.28
N LYS A 79 -16.30 1.69 3.47
CA LYS A 79 -14.98 1.56 4.08
C LYS A 79 -13.85 2.08 3.18
N TYR A 80 -13.92 1.88 1.84
CA TYR A 80 -12.93 2.47 0.93
C TYR A 80 -13.00 3.99 0.93
N GLU A 81 -14.20 4.58 0.92
CA GLU A 81 -14.37 6.04 1.01
C GLU A 81 -13.82 6.59 2.33
N ASP A 82 -14.08 5.91 3.43
CA ASP A 82 -13.52 6.27 4.74
C ASP A 82 -12.00 6.13 4.76
N ALA A 83 -11.43 5.08 4.17
CA ALA A 83 -9.98 4.90 4.04
C ALA A 83 -9.34 6.04 3.25
N ILE A 84 -9.92 6.40 2.10
CA ILE A 84 -9.48 7.53 1.26
C ILE A 84 -9.50 8.84 2.08
N SER A 85 -10.55 9.07 2.86
CA SER A 85 -10.65 10.24 3.74
C SER A 85 -9.50 10.28 4.75
N LYS A 86 -9.18 9.15 5.41
CA LYS A 86 -8.07 9.08 6.38
C LYS A 86 -6.71 9.32 5.73
N PHE A 87 -6.45 8.72 4.54
CA PHE A 87 -5.21 8.96 3.80
C PHE A 87 -5.09 10.42 3.34
N SER A 88 -6.18 11.01 2.87
CA SER A 88 -6.22 12.43 2.48
C SER A 88 -5.89 13.35 3.66
N PHE A 89 -6.51 13.14 4.83
CA PHE A 89 -6.19 13.90 6.03
C PHE A 89 -4.77 13.66 6.52
N CYS A 90 -4.25 12.44 6.40
CA CYS A 90 -2.84 12.14 6.68
C CYS A 90 -1.92 13.00 5.81
N LEU A 91 -2.18 13.08 4.50
CA LEU A 91 -1.39 13.88 3.55
C LEU A 91 -1.54 15.40 3.75
N LEU A 92 -2.68 15.86 4.25
CA LEU A 92 -2.86 17.28 4.64
C LEU A 92 -1.98 17.65 5.84
N THR A 93 -1.82 16.74 6.78
CA THR A 93 -1.01 16.98 8.00
C THR A 93 0.47 16.63 7.82
N ASN A 94 0.77 15.68 6.95
CA ASN A 94 2.12 15.29 6.55
C ASN A 94 2.19 15.04 5.04
N PRO A 95 2.47 16.08 4.22
CA PRO A 95 2.47 15.95 2.75
C PRO A 95 3.47 14.93 2.18
N ASN A 96 4.46 14.51 2.99
CA ASN A 96 5.49 13.55 2.60
C ASN A 96 5.25 12.14 3.15
N TYR A 97 4.02 11.82 3.54
CA TYR A 97 3.69 10.48 4.04
C TYR A 97 3.51 9.50 2.87
N LEU A 98 4.60 8.83 2.49
CA LEU A 98 4.65 7.94 1.31
C LEU A 98 3.56 6.86 1.35
N GLY A 99 3.41 6.16 2.48
CA GLY A 99 2.41 5.10 2.63
C GLY A 99 0.99 5.60 2.37
N ALA A 100 0.62 6.79 2.88
CA ALA A 100 -0.71 7.36 2.64
C ALA A 100 -0.94 7.76 1.16
N ALA A 101 0.12 8.15 0.45
CA ALA A 101 0.03 8.43 -0.98
C ALA A 101 -0.16 7.13 -1.80
N ILE A 102 0.55 6.06 -1.47
CA ILE A 102 0.40 4.77 -2.17
C ILE A 102 -0.94 4.13 -1.83
N ASP A 103 -1.24 3.93 -0.55
CA ASP A 103 -2.46 3.21 -0.12
C ASP A 103 -3.74 3.98 -0.43
N GLY A 104 -3.68 5.32 -0.47
CA GLY A 104 -4.77 6.16 -0.93
C GLY A 104 -5.08 5.94 -2.43
N GLY A 105 -4.06 5.85 -3.27
CA GLY A 105 -4.22 5.50 -4.67
C GLY A 105 -4.82 4.10 -4.85
N VAL A 106 -4.33 3.13 -4.08
CA VAL A 106 -4.89 1.77 -4.07
C VAL A 106 -6.35 1.76 -3.63
N ALA A 107 -6.73 2.51 -2.60
CA ALA A 107 -8.12 2.59 -2.16
C ALA A 107 -9.05 3.15 -3.26
N PHE A 108 -8.60 4.15 -4.04
CA PHE A 108 -9.32 4.63 -5.21
C PHE A 108 -9.45 3.57 -6.31
N MET A 109 -8.41 2.77 -6.57
CA MET A 109 -8.49 1.67 -7.54
C MET A 109 -9.49 0.61 -7.11
N GLU A 110 -9.49 0.21 -5.84
CA GLU A 110 -10.45 -0.76 -5.30
C GLU A 110 -11.89 -0.22 -5.37
N LEU A 111 -12.10 1.05 -5.03
CA LEU A 111 -13.39 1.70 -5.16
C LEU A 111 -13.86 1.73 -6.63
N ALA A 112 -12.95 2.01 -7.56
CA ALA A 112 -13.26 2.00 -8.99
C ALA A 112 -13.72 0.63 -9.49
N ARG A 113 -13.16 -0.47 -8.98
CA ARG A 113 -13.58 -1.83 -9.34
C ARG A 113 -15.02 -2.13 -8.93
N LEU A 114 -15.49 -1.56 -7.84
CA LEU A 114 -16.86 -1.72 -7.33
C LEU A 114 -17.85 -0.71 -7.91
N SER A 115 -17.37 0.33 -8.58
CA SER A 115 -18.19 1.42 -9.11
C SER A 115 -18.74 1.11 -10.50
N PRO A 116 -19.90 1.71 -10.90
CA PRO A 116 -20.38 1.67 -12.28
C PRO A 116 -19.36 2.24 -13.27
N ASP A 117 -19.43 1.82 -14.54
CA ASP A 117 -18.45 2.18 -15.58
C ASP A 117 -18.33 3.70 -15.79
N GLU A 118 -19.42 4.44 -15.68
CA GLU A 118 -19.43 5.91 -15.83
C GLU A 118 -18.55 6.63 -14.78
N GLY A 119 -18.36 6.04 -13.60
CA GLY A 119 -17.56 6.62 -12.51
C GLY A 119 -16.10 6.21 -12.50
N LYS A 120 -15.79 5.06 -13.10
CA LYS A 120 -14.45 4.43 -13.00
C LYS A 120 -13.31 5.33 -13.47
N SER A 121 -13.48 6.00 -14.61
CA SER A 121 -12.43 6.84 -15.20
C SER A 121 -12.02 7.98 -14.26
N GLY A 122 -12.98 8.59 -13.56
CA GLY A 122 -12.70 9.63 -12.57
C GLY A 122 -11.94 9.11 -11.36
N LEU A 123 -12.33 7.93 -10.85
CA LEU A 123 -11.66 7.29 -9.72
C LEU A 123 -10.22 6.84 -10.06
N TYR A 124 -9.99 6.30 -11.26
CA TYR A 124 -8.64 6.03 -11.73
C TYR A 124 -7.80 7.31 -11.89
N GLY A 125 -8.40 8.45 -12.25
CA GLY A 125 -7.74 9.75 -12.27
C GLY A 125 -7.26 10.17 -10.88
N LEU A 126 -8.13 10.02 -9.88
CA LEU A 126 -7.76 10.30 -8.48
C LEU A 126 -6.70 9.35 -7.94
N ALA A 127 -6.75 8.06 -8.32
CA ALA A 127 -5.71 7.11 -7.98
C ALA A 127 -4.34 7.51 -8.57
N GLU A 128 -4.32 7.93 -9.85
CA GLU A 128 -3.12 8.42 -10.52
C GLU A 128 -2.53 9.64 -9.80
N ASP A 129 -3.34 10.63 -9.42
CA ASP A 129 -2.89 11.81 -8.67
C ASP A 129 -2.18 11.41 -7.35
N PHE A 130 -2.70 10.41 -6.65
CA PHE A 130 -2.10 9.88 -5.43
C PHE A 130 -0.77 9.16 -5.70
N PHE A 131 -0.69 8.35 -6.77
CA PHE A 131 0.55 7.66 -7.14
C PHE A 131 1.61 8.62 -7.67
N GLU A 132 1.21 9.65 -8.41
CA GLU A 132 2.15 10.72 -8.79
C GLU A 132 2.67 11.49 -7.57
N LYS A 133 1.82 11.72 -6.57
CA LYS A 133 2.25 12.29 -5.31
C LYS A 133 3.26 11.37 -4.61
N ALA A 134 3.04 10.06 -4.60
CA ALA A 134 4.00 9.09 -4.07
C ALA A 134 5.34 9.17 -4.81
N ASN A 135 5.33 9.26 -6.14
CA ASN A 135 6.53 9.42 -6.95
C ASN A 135 7.26 10.75 -6.72
N LYS A 136 6.55 11.82 -6.37
CA LYS A 136 7.16 13.11 -5.96
C LYS A 136 7.82 13.01 -4.58
N ILE A 137 7.27 12.22 -3.66
CA ILE A 137 7.86 11.97 -2.34
C ILE A 137 9.10 11.08 -2.48
N GLN A 138 8.98 10.01 -3.25
CA GLN A 138 10.05 9.07 -3.52
C GLN A 138 9.95 8.59 -4.96
N LYS A 139 10.92 8.97 -5.77
CA LYS A 139 10.95 8.69 -7.22
C LYS A 139 10.63 7.22 -7.51
N ASP A 140 9.72 6.97 -8.44
CA ASP A 140 9.29 5.67 -8.96
C ASP A 140 8.73 4.70 -7.90
N SER A 141 8.30 5.21 -6.73
CA SER A 141 7.78 4.37 -5.63
C SER A 141 6.41 3.76 -5.95
N ALA A 142 5.64 4.34 -6.86
CA ALA A 142 4.36 3.85 -7.31
C ALA A 142 4.34 3.51 -8.81
N ALA A 143 5.51 3.25 -9.41
CA ALA A 143 5.61 3.02 -10.86
C ALA A 143 4.79 1.81 -11.31
N TYR A 144 4.78 0.71 -10.56
CA TYR A 144 3.96 -0.46 -10.89
C TYR A 144 2.45 -0.15 -10.83
N ASN A 145 2.01 0.59 -9.80
CA ASN A 145 0.61 0.99 -9.69
C ASN A 145 0.17 1.89 -10.85
N LEU A 146 1.04 2.80 -11.30
CA LEU A 146 0.79 3.62 -12.49
C LEU A 146 0.73 2.75 -13.75
N ALA A 147 1.57 1.73 -13.89
CA ALA A 147 1.49 0.80 -15.00
C ALA A 147 0.12 0.10 -15.08
N CYS A 148 -0.44 -0.32 -13.93
CA CYS A 148 -1.78 -0.88 -13.85
C CYS A 148 -2.86 0.10 -14.35
N ILE A 149 -2.80 1.38 -13.92
CA ILE A 149 -3.75 2.41 -14.38
C ILE A 149 -3.63 2.63 -15.89
N TYR A 150 -2.42 2.72 -16.43
CA TYR A 150 -2.19 2.92 -17.86
C TYR A 150 -2.68 1.71 -18.68
N ALA A 151 -2.48 0.48 -18.18
CA ALA A 151 -3.03 -0.72 -18.81
C ALA A 151 -4.57 -0.71 -18.83
N LEU A 152 -5.21 -0.34 -17.71
CA LEU A 152 -6.68 -0.22 -17.61
C LEU A 152 -7.25 0.84 -18.57
N ARG A 153 -6.49 1.90 -18.86
CA ARG A 153 -6.86 2.94 -19.82
C ARG A 153 -6.48 2.62 -21.27
N GLY A 154 -5.75 1.54 -21.52
CA GLY A 154 -5.28 1.16 -22.84
C GLY A 154 -4.06 1.94 -23.34
N ASP A 155 -3.41 2.74 -22.47
CA ASP A 155 -2.17 3.46 -22.79
C ASP A 155 -0.96 2.53 -22.66
N GLN A 156 -0.69 1.80 -23.75
CA GLN A 156 0.35 0.78 -23.77
C GLN A 156 1.77 1.35 -23.62
N ASP A 157 2.02 2.52 -24.20
CA ASP A 157 3.35 3.16 -24.14
C ASP A 157 3.67 3.63 -22.73
N ALA A 158 2.73 4.32 -22.07
CA ALA A 158 2.89 4.73 -20.68
C ALA A 158 2.98 3.53 -19.73
N CYS A 159 2.21 2.46 -19.98
CA CYS A 159 2.28 1.21 -19.20
C CYS A 159 3.69 0.58 -19.29
N LEU A 160 4.24 0.40 -20.50
CA LEU A 160 5.58 -0.15 -20.69
C LEU A 160 6.64 0.72 -19.99
N GLN A 161 6.56 2.03 -20.14
CA GLN A 161 7.50 2.95 -19.49
C GLN A 161 7.44 2.82 -17.96
N ALA A 162 6.26 2.75 -17.38
CA ALA A 162 6.07 2.61 -15.94
C ALA A 162 6.56 1.25 -15.42
N LEU A 163 6.34 0.14 -16.17
CA LEU A 163 6.90 -1.17 -15.86
C LEU A 163 8.45 -1.17 -15.90
N GLN A 164 9.05 -0.46 -16.86
CA GLN A 164 10.51 -0.31 -16.94
C GLN A 164 11.05 0.45 -15.74
N GLN A 165 10.40 1.55 -15.34
CA GLN A 165 10.76 2.33 -14.15
C GLN A 165 10.67 1.46 -12.87
N ALA A 166 9.60 0.68 -12.72
CA ALA A 166 9.44 -0.25 -11.61
C ALA A 166 10.56 -1.32 -11.58
N LYS A 167 10.93 -1.84 -12.76
CA LYS A 167 12.05 -2.79 -12.93
C LYS A 167 13.40 -2.18 -12.52
N GLU A 168 13.70 -0.98 -12.99
CA GLU A 168 14.94 -0.28 -12.68
C GLU A 168 15.10 0.00 -11.19
N ARG A 169 13.97 0.35 -10.55
CA ARG A 169 13.92 0.56 -9.11
C ARG A 169 14.01 -0.73 -8.31
N GLY A 170 13.67 -1.90 -8.90
CA GLY A 170 13.53 -3.16 -8.20
C GLY A 170 12.24 -3.24 -7.35
N SER A 171 11.18 -2.54 -7.77
CA SER A 171 9.87 -2.49 -7.12
C SER A 171 8.78 -3.28 -7.87
N LEU A 172 9.16 -4.08 -8.87
CA LEU A 172 8.22 -5.01 -9.50
C LEU A 172 7.81 -6.10 -8.50
N PRO A 173 6.54 -6.51 -8.52
CA PRO A 173 6.10 -7.75 -7.89
C PRO A 173 6.84 -8.97 -8.47
N ASP A 174 6.71 -10.12 -7.82
CA ASP A 174 7.17 -11.37 -8.39
C ASP A 174 6.48 -11.65 -9.73
N ILE A 175 7.20 -12.34 -10.64
CA ILE A 175 6.73 -12.62 -12.00
C ILE A 175 5.35 -13.29 -12.01
N GLY A 176 5.08 -14.20 -11.07
CA GLY A 176 3.77 -14.84 -10.92
C GLY A 176 2.67 -13.82 -10.65
N ASN A 177 2.89 -12.93 -9.71
CA ASN A 177 1.93 -11.88 -9.36
C ASN A 177 1.65 -10.93 -10.53
N ILE A 178 2.67 -10.56 -11.32
CA ILE A 178 2.48 -9.72 -12.52
C ILE A 178 1.61 -10.44 -13.56
N LEU A 179 1.81 -11.75 -13.75
CA LEU A 179 1.03 -12.54 -14.71
C LEU A 179 -0.42 -12.76 -14.26
N GLU A 180 -0.66 -12.81 -12.95
CA GLU A 180 -1.99 -12.98 -12.36
C GLU A 180 -2.73 -11.65 -12.18
N ASP A 181 -2.04 -10.51 -12.28
CA ASP A 181 -2.64 -9.19 -12.05
C ASP A 181 -3.68 -8.85 -13.13
N VAL A 182 -4.94 -8.78 -12.73
CA VAL A 182 -6.08 -8.49 -13.61
C VAL A 182 -6.05 -7.08 -14.21
N ASP A 183 -5.39 -6.14 -13.57
CA ASP A 183 -5.26 -4.76 -14.06
C ASP A 183 -4.40 -4.69 -15.34
N LEU A 184 -3.55 -5.71 -15.55
CA LEU A 184 -2.70 -5.83 -16.76
C LEU A 184 -3.34 -6.67 -17.88
N ASP A 185 -4.57 -7.20 -17.72
CA ASP A 185 -5.19 -8.10 -18.70
C ASP A 185 -5.26 -7.50 -20.12
N ASN A 186 -5.46 -6.19 -20.22
CA ASN A 186 -5.54 -5.48 -21.49
C ASN A 186 -4.21 -5.49 -22.28
N VAL A 187 -3.08 -5.73 -21.62
CA VAL A 187 -1.76 -5.69 -22.24
C VAL A 187 -1.04 -7.03 -22.29
N LYS A 188 -1.53 -8.05 -21.57
CA LYS A 188 -0.88 -9.38 -21.49
C LYS A 188 -0.63 -10.05 -22.84
N GLN A 189 -1.48 -9.77 -23.84
CA GLN A 189 -1.35 -10.33 -25.20
C GLN A 189 -0.50 -9.46 -26.14
N ALA A 190 -0.09 -8.27 -25.72
CA ALA A 190 0.75 -7.40 -26.53
C ALA A 190 2.18 -7.96 -26.62
N GLN A 191 2.78 -7.94 -27.82
CA GLN A 191 4.11 -8.50 -28.06
C GLN A 191 5.15 -7.87 -27.10
N TRP A 192 5.12 -6.54 -26.92
CA TRP A 192 6.03 -5.84 -26.01
C TRP A 192 5.93 -6.32 -24.56
N PHE A 193 4.72 -6.74 -24.10
CA PHE A 193 4.55 -7.26 -22.74
C PHE A 193 5.15 -8.66 -22.62
N VAL A 194 4.92 -9.51 -23.63
CA VAL A 194 5.55 -10.84 -23.70
C VAL A 194 7.07 -10.72 -23.66
N ASP A 195 7.64 -9.85 -24.50
CA ASP A 195 9.09 -9.60 -24.57
C ASP A 195 9.63 -9.07 -23.23
N PHE A 196 8.89 -8.16 -22.59
CA PHE A 196 9.25 -7.61 -21.26
C PHE A 196 9.30 -8.74 -20.21
N MET A 197 8.29 -9.63 -20.19
CA MET A 197 8.22 -10.73 -19.24
C MET A 197 9.30 -11.80 -19.51
N GLU A 198 9.64 -12.07 -20.76
CA GLU A 198 10.75 -12.97 -21.13
C GLU A 198 12.10 -12.39 -20.68
N ALA A 199 12.29 -11.09 -20.87
CA ALA A 199 13.50 -10.39 -20.40
C ALA A 199 13.61 -10.33 -18.86
N LEU A 200 12.51 -10.45 -18.09
CA LEU A 200 12.55 -10.61 -16.65
C LEU A 200 12.99 -12.02 -16.24
N LYS A 201 12.52 -13.06 -16.96
CA LYS A 201 12.86 -14.46 -16.68
C LYS A 201 14.30 -14.80 -17.04
N SER A 202 14.84 -14.18 -18.09
CA SER A 202 16.20 -14.45 -18.60
C SER A 202 17.30 -13.79 -17.78
N ARG A 203 16.98 -12.91 -16.81
CA ARG A 203 17.98 -12.28 -15.94
C ARG A 203 18.40 -13.30 -14.87
N PRO A 204 19.69 -13.72 -14.80
CA PRO A 204 20.16 -14.54 -13.69
C PRO A 204 19.89 -13.78 -12.39
N GLU A 205 19.31 -14.45 -11.40
CA GLU A 205 19.24 -13.88 -10.04
C GLU A 205 20.63 -13.36 -9.66
N PRO A 206 20.73 -12.10 -9.17
CA PRO A 206 21.99 -11.64 -8.63
C PRO A 206 22.41 -12.67 -7.58
N ALA A 207 23.58 -13.29 -7.77
CA ALA A 207 24.14 -14.26 -6.84
C ALA A 207 24.00 -13.64 -5.45
N ARG A 208 23.22 -14.29 -4.57
CA ARG A 208 23.23 -13.98 -3.14
C ARG A 208 24.66 -14.24 -2.70
N GLU A 209 25.49 -13.19 -2.64
CA GLU A 209 26.76 -13.26 -1.95
C GLU A 209 26.44 -13.78 -0.55
N LYS A 210 26.79 -15.02 -0.30
CA LYS A 210 26.91 -15.53 1.06
C LYS A 210 27.98 -14.65 1.69
N LEU A 211 27.58 -13.64 2.43
CA LEU A 211 28.44 -12.99 3.40
C LEU A 211 28.85 -14.08 4.39
N SER A 212 30.02 -14.68 4.10
CA SER A 212 30.76 -15.50 5.04
C SER A 212 31.06 -14.65 6.25
N ASP A 213 30.84 -15.23 7.40
CA ASP A 213 31.10 -14.74 8.74
C ASP A 213 32.41 -13.93 8.81
N VAL A 214 32.29 -12.60 8.81
CA VAL A 214 33.32 -11.71 9.29
C VAL A 214 32.77 -11.07 10.55
N GLU A 215 33.21 -11.53 11.68
CA GLU A 215 33.08 -10.86 12.97
C GLU A 215 33.59 -9.41 12.83
N ILE A 216 32.70 -8.46 12.86
CA ILE A 216 33.06 -7.06 13.09
C ILE A 216 32.44 -6.63 14.40
N ASN A 217 33.27 -6.73 15.44
CA ASN A 217 33.09 -6.05 16.71
C ASN A 217 33.26 -4.53 16.47
N SER A 218 32.16 -3.83 16.25
CA SER A 218 32.05 -2.38 16.55
C SER A 218 30.56 -1.98 16.47
N GLU A 219 30.01 -1.62 17.62
CA GLU A 219 28.66 -1.09 17.72
C GLU A 219 28.53 0.25 16.95
N PRO A 220 27.62 0.37 15.99
CA PRO A 220 27.12 1.68 15.60
C PRO A 220 25.79 1.94 16.33
N LYS A 221 25.82 2.93 17.18
CA LYS A 221 24.63 3.55 17.78
C LYS A 221 23.83 4.28 16.70
N PHE A 222 23.05 3.57 15.91
CA PHE A 222 21.87 4.07 15.21
C PHE A 222 21.21 2.90 14.49
N LYS A 223 20.26 2.24 15.14
CA LYS A 223 19.33 1.33 14.45
C LYS A 223 18.29 2.16 13.72
N LEU A 224 18.51 2.43 12.45
CA LEU A 224 17.41 2.66 11.53
C LEU A 224 16.59 1.37 11.52
N LYS A 225 15.35 1.43 12.06
CA LYS A 225 14.39 0.35 11.85
C LYS A 225 14.24 0.17 10.35
N LYS A 226 14.58 -1.01 9.83
CA LYS A 226 14.11 -1.47 8.52
C LYS A 226 12.61 -1.23 8.49
N SER A 227 12.15 -0.44 7.52
CA SER A 227 10.75 -0.39 7.15
C SER A 227 10.33 -1.84 6.91
N GLU A 228 9.31 -2.29 7.61
CA GLU A 228 8.69 -3.58 7.36
C GLU A 228 8.31 -3.60 5.88
N ASN A 229 8.83 -4.60 5.17
CA ASN A 229 8.62 -4.78 3.75
C ASN A 229 7.13 -4.71 3.44
N PHE A 230 6.79 -3.92 2.45
CA PHE A 230 5.52 -3.93 1.77
C PHE A 230 5.32 -5.30 1.10
N ASP A 231 4.74 -6.25 1.80
CA ASP A 231 4.14 -7.43 1.19
C ASP A 231 2.80 -7.02 0.58
N TYR A 232 2.87 -6.33 -0.57
CA TYR A 232 1.70 -5.81 -1.28
C TYR A 232 0.90 -6.92 -1.97
N TYR A 233 1.49 -8.10 -2.18
CA TYR A 233 0.92 -9.22 -2.93
C TYR A 233 1.08 -10.58 -2.24
N ALA A 234 1.04 -10.64 -0.92
CA ALA A 234 0.83 -11.93 -0.27
C ALA A 234 -0.67 -12.25 -0.38
N SER A 235 -1.03 -12.99 -1.42
CA SER A 235 -2.33 -13.60 -1.61
C SER A 235 -2.79 -14.31 -0.35
N ASP A 236 -3.91 -13.83 0.24
CA ASP A 236 -4.71 -14.64 1.13
C ASP A 236 -5.34 -15.78 0.31
N LYS A 237 -4.77 -16.98 0.41
CA LYS A 237 -5.46 -18.25 0.18
C LYS A 237 -5.63 -18.95 1.50
#